data_382eb6353531e37c19728cfbfd01358c
#
_entry.id   382eb6353531e37c19728cfbfd01358c
#
_cell.length_a   1.000
_cell.length_b   1.000
_cell.length_c   1.000
_cell.angle_alpha   90.00
_cell.angle_beta   90.00
_cell.angle_gamma   90.00
#
_symmetry.space_group_name_H-M   'P 1'
#
loop_
_entity.id
_entity.type
_entity.pdbx_description
1 polymer ?
#
loop_
_entity_poly.entity_id
_entity_poly.type
_entity_poly.pdbx_seq_one_letter_code
_entity_poly.pdbx_strand_id
1 'polypeptide(L)'
;MALPVALYVDNEKERYYVVDSTGNKLLSFAGDGKFLQEFTAEGSLQKPYDMARLADGSLLVVEKGRNSLTRVDLKNKKATPLVLKQQGREVFVDRLEVAGGKVYVLDRLSGRILQLDEALQVVKSFTMPADAGWLADFKVVEKKIWALDQKKKQVYSYDENGRPSPPIQLTGVDFPVSLAVDQAGLFYILDRHRGAVVVFGRNGEFKYQFLTKGQGRDNLYFPQEVRFDHLGRLCVVDEGNSRVMVFKR
;
A
#
# COMPACT_ATOMS: atom_id res chain seq x y z
N MET A 1 9.09 -16.38 3.87
CA MET A 1 8.55 -15.16 4.51
C MET A 1 7.85 -15.59 5.78
N ALA A 2 7.95 -14.81 6.86
CA ALA A 2 7.22 -15.12 8.10
C ALA A 2 5.86 -14.41 8.14
N LEU A 3 5.84 -13.10 7.91
CA LEU A 3 4.63 -12.29 7.89
C LEU A 3 4.73 -11.18 6.83
N PRO A 4 4.48 -11.50 5.55
CA PRO A 4 4.46 -10.50 4.50
C PRO A 4 3.26 -9.56 4.68
N VAL A 5 3.49 -8.24 4.70
CA VAL A 5 2.45 -7.25 4.95
C VAL A 5 2.28 -6.23 3.83
N ALA A 6 3.32 -6.03 3.03
CA ALA A 6 3.25 -5.12 1.89
C ALA A 6 4.15 -5.58 0.73
N LEU A 7 3.82 -5.11 -0.45
CA LEU A 7 4.53 -5.36 -1.70
C LEU A 7 4.81 -4.02 -2.40
N TYR A 8 6.07 -3.76 -2.71
CA TYR A 8 6.45 -2.70 -3.63
C TYR A 8 6.90 -3.32 -4.97
N VAL A 9 6.38 -2.78 -6.07
CA VAL A 9 6.77 -3.19 -7.43
C VAL A 9 7.65 -2.12 -8.04
N ASP A 10 8.90 -2.45 -8.29
CA ASP A 10 9.85 -1.60 -9.01
C ASP A 10 9.71 -1.89 -10.52
N ASN A 11 8.94 -1.05 -11.20
CA ASN A 11 8.65 -1.22 -12.62
C ASN A 11 9.89 -1.03 -13.51
N GLU A 12 10.86 -0.20 -13.09
CA GLU A 12 12.08 0.07 -13.86
C GLU A 12 13.05 -1.11 -13.81
N LYS A 13 13.10 -1.81 -12.67
CA LYS A 13 14.01 -2.94 -12.45
C LYS A 13 13.33 -4.29 -12.59
N GLU A 14 12.04 -4.32 -12.88
CA GLU A 14 11.24 -5.54 -12.94
C GLU A 14 11.43 -6.41 -11.68
N ARG A 15 11.31 -5.78 -10.49
CA ARG A 15 11.54 -6.43 -9.20
C ARG A 15 10.37 -6.26 -8.25
N TYR A 16 10.21 -7.25 -7.40
CA TYR A 16 9.30 -7.19 -6.28
C TYR A 16 10.09 -7.03 -4.99
N TYR A 17 9.61 -6.16 -4.12
CA TYR A 17 10.11 -6.02 -2.75
C TYR A 17 8.96 -6.34 -1.80
N VAL A 18 9.17 -7.31 -0.92
CA VAL A 18 8.18 -7.74 0.06
C VAL A 18 8.63 -7.31 1.45
N VAL A 19 7.73 -6.68 2.18
CA VAL A 19 7.96 -6.32 3.58
C VAL A 19 7.56 -7.50 4.46
N ASP A 20 8.53 -8.09 5.15
CA ASP A 20 8.31 -9.13 6.16
C ASP A 20 8.38 -8.52 7.56
N SER A 21 7.20 -8.22 8.12
CA SER A 21 7.09 -7.45 9.36
C SER A 21 7.66 -8.18 10.59
N THR A 22 7.34 -9.46 10.75
CA THR A 22 7.83 -10.26 11.87
C THR A 22 9.30 -10.59 11.73
N GLY A 23 9.78 -10.80 10.48
CA GLY A 23 11.18 -11.03 10.20
C GLY A 23 12.04 -9.75 10.30
N ASN A 24 11.45 -8.58 10.50
CA ASN A 24 12.12 -7.28 10.49
C ASN A 24 13.02 -7.08 9.27
N LYS A 25 12.52 -7.44 8.08
CA LYS A 25 13.32 -7.44 6.86
C LYS A 25 12.52 -7.10 5.61
N LEU A 26 13.25 -6.69 4.59
CA LEU A 26 12.78 -6.49 3.24
C LEU A 26 13.37 -7.61 2.36
N LEU A 27 12.53 -8.23 1.56
CA LEU A 27 12.92 -9.31 0.64
C LEU A 27 12.77 -8.82 -0.79
N SER A 28 13.75 -9.10 -1.65
CA SER A 28 13.65 -8.77 -3.06
C SER A 28 13.61 -10.02 -3.93
N PHE A 29 12.79 -9.93 -4.98
CA PHE A 29 12.60 -10.99 -5.96
C PHE A 29 12.68 -10.42 -7.37
N ALA A 30 13.14 -11.22 -8.32
CA ALA A 30 13.08 -10.91 -9.75
C ALA A 30 11.62 -10.96 -10.27
N GLY A 31 11.38 -10.46 -11.47
CA GLY A 31 10.05 -10.45 -12.11
C GLY A 31 9.44 -11.83 -12.35
N ASP A 32 10.27 -12.88 -12.38
CA ASP A 32 9.88 -14.30 -12.46
C ASP A 32 9.57 -14.93 -11.08
N GLY A 33 9.77 -14.18 -10.00
CA GLY A 33 9.56 -14.63 -8.62
C GLY A 33 10.79 -15.27 -7.96
N LYS A 34 11.95 -15.32 -8.64
CA LYS A 34 13.18 -15.84 -8.05
C LYS A 34 13.67 -14.92 -6.93
N PHE A 35 13.94 -15.49 -5.75
CA PHE A 35 14.52 -14.76 -4.62
C PHE A 35 15.90 -14.20 -4.99
N LEU A 36 16.15 -12.95 -4.68
CA LEU A 36 17.41 -12.27 -4.94
C LEU A 36 18.22 -12.04 -3.67
N GLN A 37 17.63 -11.34 -2.72
CA GLN A 37 18.32 -10.99 -1.47
C GLN A 37 17.33 -10.56 -0.37
N GLU A 38 17.82 -10.55 0.86
CA GLU A 38 17.15 -9.92 1.99
C GLU A 38 17.96 -8.73 2.53
N PHE A 39 17.27 -7.81 3.16
CA PHE A 39 17.85 -6.64 3.79
C PHE A 39 17.24 -6.44 5.18
N THR A 40 18.07 -6.45 6.23
CA THR A 40 17.68 -6.30 7.63
C THR A 40 18.12 -4.98 8.26
N ALA A 41 18.89 -4.15 7.53
CA ALA A 41 19.57 -2.96 8.06
C ALA A 41 20.35 -3.28 9.35
N GLU A 42 21.10 -4.37 9.34
CA GLU A 42 21.87 -4.88 10.49
C GLU A 42 21.02 -5.05 11.76
N GLY A 43 19.76 -5.44 11.59
CA GLY A 43 18.81 -5.62 12.68
C GLY A 43 18.15 -4.33 13.18
N SER A 44 18.35 -3.21 12.49
CA SER A 44 17.82 -1.92 12.95
C SER A 44 16.36 -1.67 12.55
N LEU A 45 15.77 -2.45 11.60
CA LEU A 45 14.37 -2.34 11.27
C LEU A 45 13.47 -2.88 12.39
N GLN A 46 12.36 -2.18 12.66
CA GLN A 46 11.41 -2.53 13.72
C GLN A 46 9.98 -2.61 13.20
N LYS A 47 9.50 -3.82 12.95
CA LYS A 47 8.17 -4.10 12.40
C LYS A 47 7.87 -3.24 11.16
N PRO A 48 8.69 -3.37 10.10
CA PRO A 48 8.40 -2.69 8.84
C PRO A 48 7.01 -3.09 8.35
N TYR A 49 6.27 -2.14 7.77
CA TYR A 49 4.86 -2.35 7.46
C TYR A 49 4.50 -1.97 6.03
N ASP A 50 5.16 -0.96 5.48
CA ASP A 50 4.98 -0.51 4.11
C ASP A 50 6.28 0.07 3.58
N MET A 51 6.47 0.12 2.26
CA MET A 51 7.67 0.68 1.67
C MET A 51 7.44 1.21 0.27
N ALA A 52 8.28 2.16 -0.14
CA ALA A 52 8.44 2.55 -1.53
C ALA A 52 9.89 2.96 -1.81
N ARG A 53 10.25 2.99 -3.09
CA ARG A 53 11.56 3.43 -3.55
C ARG A 53 11.49 4.87 -4.02
N LEU A 54 12.48 5.67 -3.62
CA LEU A 54 12.66 7.03 -4.06
C LEU A 54 13.47 7.10 -5.38
N ALA A 55 13.41 8.24 -6.05
CA ALA A 55 14.12 8.47 -7.31
C ALA A 55 15.66 8.31 -7.19
N ASP A 56 16.23 8.64 -6.01
CA ASP A 56 17.65 8.45 -5.72
C ASP A 56 18.06 6.99 -5.45
N GLY A 57 17.09 6.08 -5.47
CA GLY A 57 17.28 4.65 -5.24
C GLY A 57 17.24 4.23 -3.78
N SER A 58 17.16 5.14 -2.82
CA SER A 58 16.90 4.82 -1.42
C SER A 58 15.47 4.32 -1.23
N LEU A 59 15.21 3.61 -0.12
CA LEU A 59 13.86 3.19 0.24
C LEU A 59 13.32 4.06 1.37
N LEU A 60 12.02 4.34 1.34
CA LEU A 60 11.26 4.77 2.50
C LEU A 60 10.51 3.57 3.05
N VAL A 61 10.60 3.35 4.36
CA VAL A 61 9.97 2.24 5.06
C VAL A 61 9.13 2.79 6.21
N VAL A 62 7.88 2.41 6.26
CA VAL A 62 7.01 2.66 7.41
C VAL A 62 7.31 1.63 8.47
N GLU A 63 7.62 2.05 9.69
CA GLU A 63 7.93 1.17 10.82
C GLU A 63 6.91 1.32 11.95
N LYS A 64 6.11 0.29 12.18
CA LYS A 64 5.12 0.27 13.26
C LYS A 64 5.75 0.11 14.64
N GLY A 65 6.93 -0.51 14.73
CA GLY A 65 7.63 -0.73 16.00
C GLY A 65 8.14 0.55 16.65
N ARG A 66 8.37 1.62 15.87
CA ARG A 66 8.80 2.92 16.39
C ARG A 66 7.95 4.11 15.91
N ASN A 67 6.80 3.82 15.26
CA ASN A 67 5.91 4.83 14.68
C ASN A 67 6.65 5.86 13.80
N SER A 68 7.62 5.43 13.02
CA SER A 68 8.46 6.31 12.22
C SER A 68 8.47 5.92 10.76
N LEU A 69 8.85 6.89 9.94
CA LEU A 69 9.29 6.66 8.58
C LEU A 69 10.82 6.50 8.63
N THR A 70 11.37 5.50 7.95
CA THR A 70 12.81 5.25 7.94
C THR A 70 13.33 5.30 6.51
N ARG A 71 14.35 6.11 6.26
CA ARG A 71 15.08 6.10 4.98
C ARG A 71 16.17 5.05 5.03
N VAL A 72 16.18 4.17 4.04
CA VAL A 72 17.13 3.08 3.92
C VAL A 72 18.02 3.31 2.71
N ASP A 73 19.30 3.46 2.95
CA ASP A 73 20.36 3.47 1.94
C ASP A 73 20.86 2.03 1.74
N LEU A 74 20.44 1.41 0.63
CA LEU A 74 20.82 0.03 0.32
C LEU A 74 22.32 -0.14 0.03
N LYS A 75 22.97 0.89 -0.51
CA LYS A 75 24.40 0.85 -0.87
C LYS A 75 25.28 0.83 0.38
N ASN A 76 24.96 1.72 1.34
CA ASN A 76 25.73 1.87 2.58
C ASN A 76 25.14 1.02 3.73
N LYS A 77 24.07 0.25 3.46
CA LYS A 77 23.36 -0.58 4.44
C LYS A 77 22.88 0.19 5.67
N LYS A 78 22.57 1.48 5.50
CA LYS A 78 22.21 2.38 6.58
C LYS A 78 20.71 2.64 6.61
N ALA A 79 20.08 2.49 7.77
CA ALA A 79 18.72 2.91 8.05
C ALA A 79 18.73 4.15 8.96
N THR A 80 18.02 5.20 8.54
CA THR A 80 17.95 6.48 9.28
C THR A 80 16.48 6.80 9.55
N PRO A 81 16.01 6.73 10.80
CA PRO A 81 14.66 7.14 11.16
C PRO A 81 14.43 8.63 10.87
N LEU A 82 13.25 8.94 10.39
CA LEU A 82 12.80 10.28 10.03
C LEU A 82 11.53 10.63 10.82
N VAL A 83 11.50 11.82 11.39
CA VAL A 83 10.30 12.36 12.02
C VAL A 83 9.65 13.32 11.04
N LEU A 84 8.51 12.89 10.47
CA LEU A 84 7.71 13.75 9.61
C LEU A 84 6.82 14.65 10.48
N LYS A 85 6.80 15.94 10.18
CA LYS A 85 5.97 16.92 10.90
C LYS A 85 5.08 17.71 9.94
N GLN A 86 3.87 18.00 10.36
CA GLN A 86 2.97 18.94 9.71
C GLN A 86 2.52 19.99 10.74
N GLN A 87 2.81 21.26 10.50
CA GLN A 87 2.46 22.38 11.40
C GLN A 87 2.91 22.12 12.85
N GLY A 88 4.12 21.61 13.03
CA GLY A 88 4.72 21.31 14.33
C GLY A 88 4.25 20.00 14.99
N ARG A 89 3.26 19.32 14.46
CA ARG A 89 2.76 18.04 14.98
C ARG A 89 3.38 16.87 14.21
N GLU A 90 3.68 15.78 14.92
CA GLU A 90 4.18 14.57 14.30
C GLU A 90 3.10 13.91 13.43
N VAL A 91 3.53 13.37 12.29
CA VAL A 91 2.72 12.58 11.36
C VAL A 91 2.99 11.11 11.60
N PHE A 92 1.96 10.34 11.88
CA PHE A 92 2.06 8.89 12.10
C PHE A 92 1.72 8.14 10.82
N VAL A 93 2.74 7.89 10.02
CA VAL A 93 2.58 7.27 8.70
C VAL A 93 2.05 5.85 8.83
N ASP A 94 0.96 5.56 8.13
CA ASP A 94 0.33 4.23 8.06
C ASP A 94 0.60 3.53 6.72
N ARG A 95 0.45 4.26 5.63
CA ARG A 95 0.69 3.80 4.26
C ARG A 95 1.50 4.83 3.50
N LEU A 96 2.18 4.37 2.48
CA LEU A 96 3.00 5.23 1.64
C LEU A 96 2.89 4.80 0.16
N GLU A 97 2.90 5.77 -0.75
CA GLU A 97 2.86 5.54 -2.18
C GLU A 97 3.81 6.53 -2.87
N VAL A 98 4.49 6.09 -3.92
CA VAL A 98 5.28 6.96 -4.80
C VAL A 98 4.69 6.92 -6.20
N ALA A 99 4.27 8.07 -6.69
CA ALA A 99 3.68 8.21 -8.01
C ALA A 99 4.12 9.51 -8.68
N GLY A 100 4.56 9.42 -9.93
CA GLY A 100 5.03 10.60 -10.70
C GLY A 100 6.18 11.34 -10.01
N GLY A 101 7.08 10.63 -9.33
CA GLY A 101 8.21 11.20 -8.58
C GLY A 101 7.83 11.88 -7.25
N LYS A 102 6.57 11.85 -6.86
CA LYS A 102 6.07 12.44 -5.60
C LYS A 102 5.80 11.36 -4.58
N VAL A 103 6.05 11.67 -3.32
CA VAL A 103 5.77 10.79 -2.18
C VAL A 103 4.43 11.20 -1.56
N TYR A 104 3.59 10.22 -1.29
CA TYR A 104 2.32 10.40 -0.59
C TYR A 104 2.31 9.50 0.63
N VAL A 105 1.79 10.01 1.74
CA VAL A 105 1.67 9.23 2.98
C VAL A 105 0.28 9.39 3.57
N LEU A 106 -0.24 8.32 4.16
CA LEU A 106 -1.46 8.36 4.96
C LEU A 106 -1.07 8.60 6.42
N ASP A 107 -1.51 9.72 6.97
CA ASP A 107 -1.42 10.00 8.41
C ASP A 107 -2.55 9.29 9.15
N ARG A 108 -2.18 8.30 9.95
CA ARG A 108 -3.13 7.47 10.70
C ARG A 108 -3.98 8.27 11.70
N LEU A 109 -3.41 9.30 12.33
CA LEU A 109 -4.13 10.05 13.36
C LEU A 109 -5.15 11.03 12.77
N SER A 110 -4.75 11.75 11.71
CA SER A 110 -5.65 12.75 11.11
C SER A 110 -6.55 12.16 10.02
N GLY A 111 -6.26 10.95 9.52
CA GLY A 111 -6.94 10.37 8.36
C GLY A 111 -6.69 11.13 7.07
N ARG A 112 -5.63 11.95 7.00
CA ARG A 112 -5.28 12.74 5.82
C ARG A 112 -4.25 12.03 4.98
N ILE A 113 -4.31 12.27 3.67
CA ILE A 113 -3.22 11.90 2.77
C ILE A 113 -2.38 13.16 2.54
N LEU A 114 -1.07 13.05 2.76
CA LEU A 114 -0.13 14.15 2.65
C LEU A 114 0.80 13.89 1.46
N GLN A 115 1.01 14.90 0.62
CA GLN A 115 2.03 14.88 -0.42
C GLN A 115 3.29 15.53 0.11
N LEU A 116 4.43 14.88 -0.11
CA LEU A 116 5.75 15.36 0.29
C LEU A 116 6.55 15.79 -0.94
N ASP A 117 7.45 16.74 -0.75
CA ASP A 117 8.49 17.09 -1.73
C ASP A 117 9.72 16.17 -1.63
N GLU A 118 10.76 16.45 -2.41
CA GLU A 118 12.00 15.68 -2.43
C GLU A 118 12.78 15.76 -1.10
N ALA A 119 12.58 16.84 -0.33
CA ALA A 119 13.14 17.02 1.01
C ALA A 119 12.27 16.36 2.09
N LEU A 120 11.22 15.62 1.70
CA LEU A 120 10.23 14.98 2.56
C LEU A 120 9.47 15.98 3.45
N GLN A 121 9.28 17.23 2.98
CA GLN A 121 8.44 18.21 3.65
C GLN A 121 7.01 18.12 3.11
N VAL A 122 6.01 18.32 3.98
CA VAL A 122 4.60 18.31 3.58
C VAL A 122 4.29 19.56 2.75
N VAL A 123 3.93 19.36 1.48
CA VAL A 123 3.58 20.45 0.54
C VAL A 123 2.10 20.52 0.23
N LYS A 124 1.36 19.41 0.45
CA LYS A 124 -0.09 19.38 0.21
C LYS A 124 -0.76 18.37 1.15
N SER A 125 -2.02 18.67 1.51
CA SER A 125 -2.85 17.81 2.33
C SER A 125 -4.21 17.58 1.65
N PHE A 126 -4.62 16.31 1.59
CA PHE A 126 -5.93 15.89 1.10
C PHE A 126 -6.76 15.47 2.31
N THR A 127 -7.75 16.28 2.64
CA THR A 127 -8.59 16.07 3.83
C THR A 127 -9.84 15.31 3.43
N MET A 128 -10.10 14.20 4.11
CA MET A 128 -11.32 13.42 3.92
C MET A 128 -12.54 14.17 4.45
N PRO A 129 -13.78 13.80 4.04
CA PRO A 129 -15.00 14.32 4.65
C PRO A 129 -14.98 14.16 6.16
N ALA A 130 -15.63 15.09 6.89
CA ALA A 130 -15.62 15.09 8.35
C ALA A 130 -16.24 13.82 8.98
N ASP A 131 -17.11 13.15 8.24
CA ASP A 131 -17.74 11.90 8.63
C ASP A 131 -17.02 10.66 8.11
N ALA A 132 -15.86 10.81 7.47
CA ALA A 132 -15.04 9.67 7.03
C ALA A 132 -14.71 8.77 8.21
N GLY A 133 -14.66 7.47 7.93
CA GLY A 133 -14.34 6.47 8.94
C GLY A 133 -12.82 6.25 9.05
N TRP A 134 -12.41 5.01 8.88
CA TRP A 134 -11.01 4.60 8.96
C TRP A 134 -10.46 4.33 7.56
N LEU A 135 -9.47 5.10 7.13
CA LEU A 135 -8.76 4.82 5.88
C LEU A 135 -7.80 3.64 6.08
N ALA A 136 -8.02 2.57 5.30
CA ALA A 136 -7.18 1.38 5.35
C ALA A 136 -6.03 1.43 4.33
N ASP A 137 -6.27 2.02 3.17
CA ASP A 137 -5.32 2.06 2.06
C ASP A 137 -5.63 3.25 1.14
N PHE A 138 -4.65 3.62 0.33
CA PHE A 138 -4.85 4.55 -0.77
C PHE A 138 -3.92 4.21 -1.94
N LYS A 139 -4.30 4.62 -3.14
CA LYS A 139 -3.45 4.52 -4.35
C LYS A 139 -3.50 5.84 -5.12
N VAL A 140 -2.40 6.13 -5.79
CA VAL A 140 -2.30 7.27 -6.71
C VAL A 140 -2.16 6.74 -8.13
N VAL A 141 -3.21 6.87 -8.91
CA VAL A 141 -3.28 6.37 -10.30
C VAL A 141 -3.67 7.52 -11.20
N GLU A 142 -2.92 7.78 -12.28
CA GLU A 142 -3.19 8.85 -13.25
C GLU A 142 -3.43 10.22 -12.58
N LYS A 143 -2.55 10.58 -11.62
CA LYS A 143 -2.63 11.81 -10.80
C LYS A 143 -3.88 11.94 -9.93
N LYS A 144 -4.69 10.92 -9.83
CA LYS A 144 -5.87 10.86 -8.97
C LYS A 144 -5.58 10.01 -7.74
N ILE A 145 -5.97 10.51 -6.58
CA ILE A 145 -5.90 9.76 -5.33
C ILE A 145 -7.20 9.00 -5.15
N TRP A 146 -7.08 7.73 -4.79
CA TRP A 146 -8.16 6.84 -4.41
C TRP A 146 -7.92 6.34 -3.00
N ALA A 147 -8.83 6.62 -2.06
CA ALA A 147 -8.69 6.28 -0.65
C ALA A 147 -9.82 5.36 -0.21
N LEU A 148 -9.47 4.23 0.38
CA LEU A 148 -10.41 3.20 0.84
C LEU A 148 -10.78 3.45 2.30
N ASP A 149 -12.05 3.77 2.55
CA ASP A 149 -12.63 3.81 3.88
C ASP A 149 -13.18 2.43 4.25
N GLN A 150 -12.50 1.77 5.16
CA GLN A 150 -12.85 0.44 5.63
C GLN A 150 -14.17 0.41 6.39
N LYS A 151 -14.40 1.41 7.24
CA LYS A 151 -15.57 1.48 8.11
C LYS A 151 -16.84 1.82 7.33
N LYS A 152 -16.76 2.81 6.45
CA LYS A 152 -17.87 3.26 5.60
C LYS A 152 -18.06 2.35 4.39
N LYS A 153 -17.06 1.52 4.07
CA LYS A 153 -17.03 0.70 2.84
C LYS A 153 -17.22 1.58 1.61
N GLN A 154 -16.41 2.64 1.52
CA GLN A 154 -16.45 3.64 0.47
C GLN A 154 -15.06 3.88 -0.10
N VAL A 155 -15.02 4.34 -1.35
CA VAL A 155 -13.81 4.88 -1.95
C VAL A 155 -14.00 6.38 -2.16
N TYR A 156 -13.14 7.17 -1.53
CA TYR A 156 -13.00 8.60 -1.80
C TYR A 156 -12.02 8.83 -2.93
N SER A 157 -12.19 9.91 -3.67
CA SER A 157 -11.19 10.28 -4.68
C SER A 157 -10.98 11.78 -4.76
N TYR A 158 -9.75 12.16 -5.14
CA TYR A 158 -9.29 13.53 -5.30
C TYR A 158 -8.49 13.66 -6.58
N ASP A 159 -8.74 14.73 -7.34
CA ASP A 159 -7.90 15.09 -8.47
C ASP A 159 -6.53 15.65 -8.00
N GLU A 160 -5.64 15.92 -8.94
CA GLU A 160 -4.32 16.50 -8.65
C GLU A 160 -4.39 17.87 -7.95
N ASN A 161 -5.49 18.61 -8.07
CA ASN A 161 -5.72 19.87 -7.40
C ASN A 161 -6.28 19.71 -5.99
N GLY A 162 -6.67 18.48 -5.59
CA GLY A 162 -7.28 18.18 -4.31
C GLY A 162 -8.79 18.37 -4.28
N ARG A 163 -9.45 18.45 -5.44
CA ARG A 163 -10.90 18.52 -5.52
C ARG A 163 -11.49 17.13 -5.31
N PRO A 164 -12.41 16.96 -4.36
CA PRO A 164 -13.05 15.68 -4.15
C PRO A 164 -14.08 15.35 -5.23
N SER A 165 -14.25 14.07 -5.51
CA SER A 165 -15.42 13.56 -6.22
C SER A 165 -16.41 12.94 -5.23
N PRO A 166 -17.68 12.72 -5.60
CA PRO A 166 -18.61 12.00 -4.75
C PRO A 166 -18.07 10.64 -4.34
N PRO A 167 -18.26 10.20 -3.09
CA PRO A 167 -17.79 8.92 -2.61
C PRO A 167 -18.48 7.77 -3.35
N ILE A 168 -17.73 6.70 -3.60
CA ILE A 168 -18.21 5.49 -4.26
C ILE A 168 -18.53 4.46 -3.18
N GLN A 169 -19.79 4.04 -3.10
CA GLN A 169 -20.23 3.03 -2.14
C GLN A 169 -19.86 1.63 -2.62
N LEU A 170 -19.28 0.83 -1.74
CA LEU A 170 -18.97 -0.58 -1.97
C LEU A 170 -19.99 -1.44 -1.22
N THR A 171 -20.74 -2.26 -1.96
CA THR A 171 -21.71 -3.20 -1.37
C THR A 171 -21.15 -4.62 -1.38
N GLY A 172 -21.56 -5.45 -0.41
CA GLY A 172 -21.15 -6.86 -0.39
C GLY A 172 -19.69 -7.11 0.00
N VAL A 173 -19.00 -6.13 0.60
CA VAL A 173 -17.71 -6.32 1.25
C VAL A 173 -17.88 -6.34 2.77
N ASP A 174 -16.99 -7.09 3.45
CA ASP A 174 -17.07 -7.30 4.90
C ASP A 174 -15.99 -6.51 5.64
N PHE A 175 -14.73 -6.76 5.33
CA PHE A 175 -13.58 -6.08 5.92
C PHE A 175 -12.55 -5.70 4.85
N PRO A 176 -12.81 -4.64 4.06
CA PRO A 176 -11.92 -4.21 2.99
C PRO A 176 -10.64 -3.59 3.57
N VAL A 177 -9.47 -4.05 3.13
CA VAL A 177 -8.16 -3.66 3.68
C VAL A 177 -7.24 -3.01 2.66
N SER A 178 -7.44 -3.27 1.38
CA SER A 178 -6.60 -2.68 0.32
C SER A 178 -7.40 -2.55 -0.97
N LEU A 179 -6.99 -1.61 -1.83
CA LEU A 179 -7.56 -1.39 -3.14
C LEU A 179 -6.48 -1.35 -4.21
N ALA A 180 -6.82 -1.80 -5.41
CA ALA A 180 -6.08 -1.51 -6.63
C ALA A 180 -7.04 -0.99 -7.70
N VAL A 181 -6.54 -0.18 -8.63
CA VAL A 181 -7.34 0.38 -9.73
C VAL A 181 -6.65 0.01 -11.03
N ASP A 182 -7.38 -0.59 -11.96
CA ASP A 182 -6.82 -0.94 -13.27
C ASP A 182 -6.98 0.20 -14.29
N GLN A 183 -6.39 0.03 -15.47
CA GLN A 183 -6.47 1.00 -16.57
C GLN A 183 -7.90 1.23 -17.09
N ALA A 184 -8.80 0.27 -16.90
CA ALA A 184 -10.22 0.42 -17.22
C ALA A 184 -11.00 1.17 -16.12
N GLY A 185 -10.34 1.47 -14.99
CA GLY A 185 -10.93 2.15 -13.83
C GLY A 185 -11.78 1.23 -12.97
N LEU A 186 -11.60 -0.09 -13.06
CA LEU A 186 -12.21 -1.04 -12.14
C LEU A 186 -11.47 -1.03 -10.81
N PHE A 187 -12.22 -1.15 -9.72
CA PHE A 187 -11.68 -1.28 -8.38
C PHE A 187 -11.58 -2.75 -7.99
N TYR A 188 -10.40 -3.17 -7.57
CA TYR A 188 -10.12 -4.48 -7.00
C TYR A 188 -9.96 -4.27 -5.49
N ILE A 189 -10.96 -4.68 -4.73
CA ILE A 189 -11.03 -4.49 -3.28
C ILE A 189 -10.69 -5.82 -2.60
N LEU A 190 -9.63 -5.80 -1.80
CA LEU A 190 -9.23 -6.96 -1.01
C LEU A 190 -10.02 -7.02 0.28
N ASP A 191 -10.83 -8.05 0.42
CA ASP A 191 -11.62 -8.31 1.63
C ASP A 191 -10.91 -9.36 2.50
N ARG A 192 -10.36 -8.89 3.62
CA ARG A 192 -9.54 -9.71 4.53
C ARG A 192 -10.33 -10.83 5.21
N HIS A 193 -11.57 -10.55 5.63
CA HIS A 193 -12.37 -11.54 6.34
C HIS A 193 -12.94 -12.61 5.40
N ARG A 194 -13.30 -12.21 4.20
CA ARG A 194 -13.78 -13.14 3.17
C ARG A 194 -12.66 -13.90 2.47
N GLY A 195 -11.41 -13.41 2.57
CA GLY A 195 -10.28 -13.95 1.82
C GLY A 195 -10.52 -13.87 0.31
N ALA A 196 -11.07 -12.76 -0.16
CA ALA A 196 -11.49 -12.59 -1.54
C ALA A 196 -11.06 -11.24 -2.12
N VAL A 197 -10.94 -11.19 -3.44
CA VAL A 197 -10.87 -9.94 -4.20
C VAL A 197 -12.24 -9.69 -4.82
N VAL A 198 -12.86 -8.56 -4.47
CA VAL A 198 -14.16 -8.14 -4.98
C VAL A 198 -13.96 -7.01 -5.99
N VAL A 199 -14.50 -7.16 -7.19
CA VAL A 199 -14.29 -6.21 -8.28
C VAL A 199 -15.54 -5.37 -8.49
N PHE A 200 -15.33 -4.05 -8.56
CA PHE A 200 -16.37 -3.06 -8.80
C PHE A 200 -16.06 -2.23 -10.04
N GLY A 201 -17.10 -1.77 -10.70
CA GLY A 201 -16.99 -0.78 -11.74
C GLY A 201 -16.74 0.63 -11.19
N ARG A 202 -16.55 1.60 -12.10
CA ARG A 202 -16.21 3.00 -11.78
C ARG A 202 -17.21 3.70 -10.86
N ASN A 203 -18.46 3.26 -10.86
CA ASN A 203 -19.56 3.85 -10.08
C ASN A 203 -19.88 3.02 -8.82
N GLY A 204 -19.06 2.01 -8.51
CA GLY A 204 -19.27 1.14 -7.35
C GLY A 204 -20.23 -0.03 -7.61
N GLU A 205 -20.64 -0.28 -8.85
CA GLU A 205 -21.45 -1.46 -9.17
C GLU A 205 -20.60 -2.73 -9.07
N PHE A 206 -21.12 -3.74 -8.37
CA PHE A 206 -20.47 -5.05 -8.27
C PHE A 206 -20.33 -5.70 -9.64
N LYS A 207 -19.17 -6.23 -9.96
CA LYS A 207 -18.90 -6.97 -11.19
C LYS A 207 -18.77 -8.47 -10.93
N TYR A 208 -17.81 -8.86 -10.13
CA TYR A 208 -17.55 -10.25 -9.75
C TYR A 208 -16.63 -10.28 -8.53
N GLN A 209 -16.48 -11.48 -7.96
CA GLN A 209 -15.45 -11.76 -6.97
C GLN A 209 -14.73 -13.04 -7.31
N PHE A 210 -13.51 -13.19 -6.84
CA PHE A 210 -12.72 -14.40 -6.99
C PHE A 210 -11.86 -14.64 -5.75
N LEU A 211 -11.35 -15.85 -5.61
CA LEU A 211 -10.73 -16.40 -4.41
C LEU A 211 -11.72 -16.50 -3.24
N THR A 212 -11.34 -17.31 -2.28
CA THR A 212 -12.11 -17.55 -1.05
C THR A 212 -11.17 -17.78 0.11
N LYS A 213 -11.68 -17.66 1.32
CA LYS A 213 -10.91 -17.85 2.54
C LYS A 213 -10.38 -19.28 2.68
N GLY A 214 -9.08 -19.42 2.99
CA GLY A 214 -8.44 -20.70 3.26
C GLY A 214 -6.94 -20.70 3.08
N GLN A 215 -6.33 -21.85 3.29
CA GLN A 215 -4.87 -22.07 3.19
C GLN A 215 -4.45 -22.81 1.91
N GLY A 216 -5.41 -23.18 1.06
CA GLY A 216 -5.15 -23.86 -0.20
C GLY A 216 -4.44 -22.96 -1.22
N ARG A 217 -4.09 -23.54 -2.37
CA ARG A 217 -3.38 -22.83 -3.44
C ARG A 217 -4.15 -21.63 -3.96
N ASP A 218 -5.46 -21.79 -4.15
CA ASP A 218 -6.36 -20.78 -4.74
C ASP A 218 -7.21 -20.07 -3.68
N ASN A 219 -6.74 -20.05 -2.43
CA ASN A 219 -7.39 -19.38 -1.31
C ASN A 219 -6.53 -18.26 -0.75
N LEU A 220 -7.13 -17.36 0.03
CA LEU A 220 -6.45 -16.30 0.77
C LEU A 220 -6.72 -16.46 2.27
N TYR A 221 -5.69 -16.26 3.09
CA TYR A 221 -5.84 -16.32 4.53
C TYR A 221 -5.30 -15.04 5.18
N PHE A 222 -6.20 -14.19 5.67
CA PHE A 222 -5.90 -12.85 6.18
C PHE A 222 -5.01 -12.00 5.25
N PRO A 223 -5.39 -11.83 3.97
CA PRO A 223 -4.59 -11.05 3.04
C PRO A 223 -4.51 -9.58 3.45
N GLN A 224 -3.41 -8.88 3.08
CA GLN A 224 -3.11 -7.52 3.52
C GLN A 224 -3.10 -6.48 2.41
N GLU A 225 -2.59 -6.81 1.24
CA GLU A 225 -2.44 -5.85 0.16
C GLU A 225 -2.76 -6.46 -1.21
N VAL A 226 -3.37 -5.65 -2.07
CA VAL A 226 -3.57 -5.92 -3.48
C VAL A 226 -2.98 -4.78 -4.31
N ARG A 227 -2.26 -5.13 -5.38
CA ARG A 227 -1.67 -4.13 -6.29
C ARG A 227 -1.45 -4.73 -7.68
N PHE A 228 -1.40 -3.89 -8.69
CA PHE A 228 -0.96 -4.29 -10.03
C PHE A 228 0.55 -4.13 -10.18
N ASP A 229 1.17 -5.03 -10.93
CA ASP A 229 2.56 -4.90 -11.37
C ASP A 229 2.66 -4.21 -12.75
N HIS A 230 3.90 -4.03 -13.22
CA HIS A 230 4.21 -3.39 -14.49
C HIS A 230 3.68 -4.14 -15.72
N LEU A 231 3.35 -5.42 -15.61
CA LEU A 231 2.73 -6.22 -16.65
C LEU A 231 1.19 -6.24 -16.54
N GLY A 232 0.62 -5.49 -15.58
CA GLY A 232 -0.81 -5.47 -15.30
C GLY A 232 -1.31 -6.75 -14.62
N ARG A 233 -0.40 -7.57 -14.04
CA ARG A 233 -0.77 -8.74 -13.26
C ARG A 233 -1.19 -8.31 -11.86
N LEU A 234 -2.23 -8.92 -11.34
CA LEU A 234 -2.68 -8.66 -9.97
C LEU A 234 -1.82 -9.41 -8.97
N CYS A 235 -1.24 -8.69 -8.03
CA CYS A 235 -0.43 -9.24 -6.94
C CYS A 235 -1.21 -9.11 -5.64
N VAL A 236 -1.25 -10.17 -4.83
CA VAL A 236 -1.90 -10.19 -3.51
C VAL A 236 -0.90 -10.64 -2.47
N VAL A 237 -0.73 -9.83 -1.43
CA VAL A 237 0.03 -10.20 -0.23
C VAL A 237 -0.90 -11.01 0.68
N ASP A 238 -0.66 -12.30 0.76
CA ASP A 238 -1.44 -13.28 1.50
C ASP A 238 -0.72 -13.60 2.82
N GLU A 239 -0.91 -12.69 3.81
CA GLU A 239 -0.18 -12.66 5.08
C GLU A 239 -0.27 -13.98 5.83
N GLY A 240 -1.48 -14.50 6.03
CA GLY A 240 -1.71 -15.71 6.82
C GLY A 240 -1.21 -16.99 6.15
N ASN A 241 -0.96 -16.96 4.84
CA ASN A 241 -0.32 -18.06 4.10
C ASN A 241 1.17 -17.80 3.82
N SER A 242 1.75 -16.72 4.36
CA SER A 242 3.18 -16.37 4.26
C SER A 242 3.70 -16.28 2.82
N ARG A 243 2.89 -15.74 1.90
CA ARG A 243 3.21 -15.70 0.46
C ARG A 243 2.73 -14.42 -0.22
N VAL A 244 3.24 -14.18 -1.41
CA VAL A 244 2.67 -13.25 -2.40
C VAL A 244 2.19 -14.07 -3.59
N MET A 245 0.96 -13.85 -4.01
CA MET A 245 0.37 -14.47 -5.19
C MET A 245 0.37 -13.49 -6.36
N VAL A 246 0.72 -13.96 -7.55
CA VAL A 246 0.72 -13.17 -8.79
C VAL A 246 -0.19 -13.86 -9.79
N PHE A 247 -1.27 -13.19 -10.18
CA PHE A 247 -2.28 -13.70 -11.09
C PHE A 247 -2.02 -13.18 -12.51
N LYS A 248 -1.87 -14.10 -13.45
CA LYS A 248 -1.86 -13.72 -14.88
C LYS A 248 -3.27 -13.30 -15.29
N ARG A 249 -3.36 -12.27 -16.09
CA ARG A 249 -4.61 -11.94 -16.81
C ARG A 249 -4.92 -13.00 -17.84
#